data_39ab2aa3a89887fba4aa2fb225edd338
#
_entry.id   39ab2aa3a89887fba4aa2fb225edd338
#
_cell.length_a   1.000
_cell.length_b   1.000
_cell.length_c   1.000
_cell.angle_alpha   90.00
_cell.angle_beta   90.00
_cell.angle_gamma   90.00
#
_symmetry.space_group_name_H-M   'P 1'
#
loop_
_entity.id
_entity.type
_entity.pdbx_description
1 polymer ?
#
loop_
_entity_poly.entity_id
_entity_poly.type
_entity_poly.pdbx_seq_one_letter_code
_entity_poly.pdbx_strand_id
1 'polypeptide(L)'
;MWVSRLLSLAKPVGMDLAFSNAATGVVLVALKLFMWLQPQPQLTQDPAEWLGDAHPLVEQLGSADGLASLQTLADSLCARPVASLPALREFLRAYQQRVLLPHELPAIRTAFGHAGRNELRELVALDQQLAGDPAVREIAEASQRVGQAQLQKLRPLRDERMVQRYLHAVETRQAHGWHTLVYGLTLVLYSLPLRQGLLGYAHQTTRGFIHAAARSLKLTETDCGALFDELCKPLPGAIETLVTKAVA
;
A
#
# COMPACT_ATOMS: atom_id res chain seq x y z
N MET A 1 18.44 -0.42 -24.43
CA MET A 1 18.93 0.02 -25.76
C MET A 1 17.84 0.57 -26.70
N TRP A 2 16.56 0.48 -26.39
CA TRP A 2 15.46 1.02 -27.23
C TRP A 2 15.04 2.44 -26.88
N VAL A 3 15.19 2.87 -25.64
CA VAL A 3 14.80 4.22 -25.19
C VAL A 3 15.70 5.32 -25.79
N SER A 4 16.98 5.01 -26.03
CA SER A 4 17.92 5.97 -26.64
C SER A 4 17.65 6.23 -28.13
N ARG A 5 16.92 5.36 -28.81
CA ARG A 5 16.57 5.55 -30.23
C ARG A 5 15.30 6.40 -30.44
N LEU A 6 14.43 6.46 -29.48
CA LEU A 6 13.21 7.31 -29.55
C LEU A 6 13.49 8.80 -29.30
N LEU A 7 14.57 9.11 -28.58
CA LEU A 7 14.96 10.49 -28.32
C LEU A 7 15.80 11.13 -29.45
N SER A 8 16.29 10.34 -30.40
CA SER A 8 17.11 10.85 -31.53
C SER A 8 16.28 11.24 -32.77
N LEU A 9 14.98 10.99 -32.81
CA LEU A 9 14.09 11.31 -33.93
C LEU A 9 13.32 12.65 -33.77
N ALA A 10 13.50 13.34 -32.65
CA ALA A 10 12.91 14.65 -32.42
C ALA A 10 13.94 15.75 -32.64
N LYS A 11 14.35 16.01 -33.89
CA LYS A 11 14.95 17.30 -34.26
C LYS A 11 13.87 18.26 -34.75
N PRO A 12 13.94 19.53 -34.34
CA PRO A 12 12.81 20.44 -34.46
C PRO A 12 12.73 21.00 -35.89
N VAL A 13 11.62 20.74 -36.54
CA VAL A 13 11.10 21.63 -37.57
C VAL A 13 10.19 22.59 -36.83
N GLY A 14 10.51 23.91 -36.94
CA GLY A 14 9.79 24.96 -36.25
C GLY A 14 8.29 24.91 -36.57
N MET A 15 7.52 24.58 -35.56
CA MET A 15 6.09 24.82 -35.51
C MET A 15 5.75 25.15 -34.06
N ASP A 16 5.37 26.38 -33.82
CA ASP A 16 4.69 26.82 -32.62
C ASP A 16 3.36 26.04 -32.49
N LEU A 17 3.41 24.93 -31.76
CA LEU A 17 2.24 24.21 -31.30
C LEU A 17 2.08 24.46 -29.81
N ALA A 18 1.10 25.31 -29.48
CA ALA A 18 0.53 25.34 -28.13
C ALA A 18 0.14 23.91 -27.73
N PHE A 19 1.00 23.24 -26.99
CA PHE A 19 0.72 21.93 -26.43
C PHE A 19 -0.45 22.06 -25.45
N SER A 20 -1.60 21.61 -25.87
CA SER A 20 -2.78 21.45 -25.05
C SER A 20 -2.45 20.59 -23.83
N ASN A 21 -2.80 21.07 -22.63
CA ASN A 21 -2.66 20.38 -21.33
C ASN A 21 -3.20 18.93 -21.31
N ALA A 22 -4.04 18.55 -22.28
CA ALA A 22 -4.62 17.23 -22.43
C ALA A 22 -3.57 16.16 -22.88
N ALA A 23 -2.65 16.53 -23.79
CA ALA A 23 -1.65 15.58 -24.28
C ALA A 23 -0.60 15.21 -23.21
N THR A 24 -0.24 16.20 -22.38
CA THR A 24 0.69 15.98 -21.26
C THR A 24 0.06 15.09 -20.18
N GLY A 25 -1.25 15.23 -19.93
CA GLY A 25 -1.99 14.37 -19.00
C GLY A 25 -2.05 12.91 -19.46
N VAL A 26 -2.30 12.66 -20.74
CA VAL A 26 -2.36 11.30 -21.30
C VAL A 26 -0.99 10.60 -21.25
N VAL A 27 0.09 11.31 -21.54
CA VAL A 27 1.46 10.76 -21.46
C VAL A 27 1.85 10.43 -20.02
N LEU A 28 1.48 11.30 -19.06
CA LEU A 28 1.73 11.04 -17.63
C LEU A 28 0.93 9.85 -17.11
N VAL A 29 -0.32 9.71 -17.52
CA VAL A 29 -1.18 8.56 -17.17
C VAL A 29 -0.64 7.28 -17.81
N ALA A 30 -0.19 7.33 -19.06
CA ALA A 30 0.41 6.18 -19.74
C ALA A 30 1.74 5.76 -19.10
N LEU A 31 2.59 6.71 -18.70
CA LEU A 31 3.82 6.44 -17.96
C LEU A 31 3.54 5.85 -16.57
N LYS A 32 2.53 6.36 -15.87
CA LYS A 32 2.10 5.84 -14.58
C LYS A 32 1.49 4.44 -14.69
N LEU A 33 0.64 4.19 -15.70
CA LEU A 33 0.13 2.86 -16.02
C LEU A 33 1.26 1.90 -16.41
N PHE A 34 2.26 2.35 -17.14
CA PHE A 34 3.43 1.55 -17.51
C PHE A 34 4.26 1.17 -16.29
N MET A 35 4.46 2.08 -15.32
CA MET A 35 5.13 1.77 -14.05
C MET A 35 4.34 0.76 -13.19
N TRP A 36 3.00 0.74 -13.31
CA TRP A 36 2.13 -0.21 -12.59
C TRP A 36 2.03 -1.57 -13.30
N LEU A 37 2.23 -1.61 -14.62
CA LEU A 37 2.23 -2.82 -15.45
C LEU A 37 3.62 -3.48 -15.54
N GLN A 38 4.63 -2.96 -14.82
CA GLN A 38 5.94 -3.59 -14.73
C GLN A 38 5.80 -5.03 -14.21
N PRO A 39 6.55 -5.99 -14.76
CA PRO A 39 6.58 -7.34 -14.21
C PRO A 39 6.85 -7.28 -12.71
N GLN A 40 6.00 -7.93 -11.93
CA GLN A 40 6.16 -7.96 -10.49
C GLN A 40 7.55 -8.50 -10.15
N PRO A 41 8.28 -7.88 -9.21
CA PRO A 41 9.60 -8.35 -8.82
C PRO A 41 9.54 -9.81 -8.36
N GLN A 42 10.61 -10.56 -8.61
CA GLN A 42 10.67 -11.96 -8.19
C GLN A 42 10.71 -12.07 -6.66
N LEU A 43 10.15 -13.16 -6.12
CA LEU A 43 10.06 -13.41 -4.68
C LEU A 43 11.43 -13.55 -3.97
N THR A 44 12.50 -13.72 -4.76
CA THR A 44 13.89 -13.75 -4.27
C THR A 44 14.47 -12.38 -3.90
N GLN A 45 13.80 -11.29 -4.27
CA GLN A 45 14.27 -9.93 -3.97
C GLN A 45 13.99 -9.56 -2.51
N ASP A 46 14.73 -8.57 -2.00
CA ASP A 46 14.53 -8.04 -0.65
C ASP A 46 13.11 -7.45 -0.51
N PRO A 47 12.38 -7.77 0.58
CA PRO A 47 11.06 -7.18 0.83
C PRO A 47 11.05 -5.65 0.78
N ALA A 48 12.13 -5.00 1.24
CA ALA A 48 12.27 -3.55 1.19
C ALA A 48 12.36 -3.03 -0.24
N GLU A 49 13.07 -3.73 -1.14
CA GLU A 49 13.15 -3.40 -2.56
C GLU A 49 11.79 -3.56 -3.25
N TRP A 50 11.03 -4.51 -2.83
CA TRP A 50 9.76 -4.96 -3.40
C TRP A 50 8.57 -4.13 -3.02
N LEU A 51 8.47 -3.86 -1.72
CA LEU A 51 7.41 -3.10 -1.10
C LEU A 51 7.77 -1.62 -1.05
N GLY A 52 9.06 -1.30 -1.24
CA GLY A 52 9.60 0.01 -0.96
C GLY A 52 9.29 0.38 0.50
N ASP A 53 9.37 1.64 0.82
CA ASP A 53 9.00 2.14 2.15
C ASP A 53 7.48 2.16 2.39
N ALA A 54 6.69 1.61 1.49
CA ALA A 54 5.23 1.74 1.54
C ALA A 54 4.55 0.65 2.40
N HIS A 55 5.27 -0.41 2.78
CA HIS A 55 4.70 -1.46 3.61
C HIS A 55 5.01 -1.22 5.09
N PRO A 56 4.01 -1.20 5.99
CA PRO A 56 4.20 -0.83 7.39
C PRO A 56 5.15 -1.75 8.17
N LEU A 57 5.32 -2.98 7.72
CA LEU A 57 6.10 -4.00 8.44
C LEU A 57 7.44 -4.34 7.77
N VAL A 58 7.88 -3.60 6.74
CA VAL A 58 9.12 -3.92 5.99
C VAL A 58 10.32 -4.08 6.90
N GLU A 59 10.56 -3.14 7.81
CA GLU A 59 11.69 -3.20 8.73
C GLU A 59 11.60 -4.36 9.72
N GLN A 60 10.39 -4.75 10.10
CA GLN A 60 10.15 -5.83 11.05
C GLN A 60 10.19 -7.21 10.38
N LEU A 61 9.77 -7.30 9.13
CA LEU A 61 9.61 -8.56 8.41
C LEU A 61 10.90 -9.07 7.76
N GLY A 62 11.88 -8.21 7.50
CA GLY A 62 13.17 -8.57 6.84
C GLY A 62 14.23 -9.14 7.78
N SER A 63 14.05 -9.10 9.11
CA SER A 63 15.01 -9.49 10.12
C SER A 63 14.62 -10.77 10.88
N ALA A 64 15.53 -11.30 11.72
CA ALA A 64 15.20 -12.36 12.67
C ALA A 64 14.06 -11.93 13.62
N ASP A 65 13.99 -10.65 13.94
CA ASP A 65 12.92 -10.05 14.73
C ASP A 65 11.60 -9.98 13.99
N GLY A 66 11.62 -10.04 12.65
CA GLY A 66 10.42 -10.07 11.82
C GLY A 66 9.56 -11.30 12.06
N LEU A 67 10.18 -12.47 12.24
CA LEU A 67 9.44 -13.69 12.58
C LEU A 67 8.84 -13.60 13.99
N ALA A 68 9.52 -12.96 14.94
CA ALA A 68 8.97 -12.70 16.27
C ALA A 68 7.77 -11.72 16.20
N SER A 69 7.83 -10.72 15.34
CA SER A 69 6.71 -9.79 15.11
C SER A 69 5.51 -10.48 14.45
N LEU A 70 5.75 -11.38 13.49
CA LEU A 70 4.70 -12.25 12.94
C LEU A 70 4.09 -13.15 14.00
N GLN A 71 4.92 -13.66 14.93
CA GLN A 71 4.45 -14.48 16.04
C GLN A 71 3.54 -13.68 16.97
N THR A 72 3.94 -12.48 17.38
CA THR A 72 3.13 -11.58 18.21
C THR A 72 1.78 -11.27 17.54
N LEU A 73 1.80 -10.99 16.25
CA LEU A 73 0.57 -10.75 15.49
C LEU A 73 -0.28 -12.02 15.36
N ALA A 74 0.34 -13.20 15.19
CA ALA A 74 -0.36 -14.48 15.16
C ALA A 74 -1.06 -14.78 16.50
N ASP A 75 -0.40 -14.48 17.61
CA ASP A 75 -0.95 -14.65 18.95
C ASP A 75 -2.14 -13.70 19.19
N SER A 76 -2.05 -12.45 18.77
CA SER A 76 -3.15 -11.47 18.86
C SER A 76 -4.36 -11.87 18.00
N LEU A 77 -4.12 -12.55 16.89
CA LEU A 77 -5.17 -13.10 16.02
C LEU A 77 -5.68 -14.47 16.49
N CYS A 78 -5.17 -14.99 17.59
CA CYS A 78 -5.42 -16.37 18.07
C CYS A 78 -5.06 -17.43 17.01
N ALA A 79 -4.05 -17.15 16.17
CA ALA A 79 -3.52 -18.07 15.19
C ALA A 79 -2.41 -18.96 15.80
N ARG A 80 -2.11 -20.07 15.14
CA ARG A 80 -1.01 -20.92 15.60
C ARG A 80 0.35 -20.25 15.37
N PRO A 81 1.38 -20.61 16.18
CA PRO A 81 2.73 -20.15 15.95
C PRO A 81 3.20 -20.36 14.51
N VAL A 82 3.80 -19.35 13.88
CA VAL A 82 4.24 -19.40 12.49
C VAL A 82 5.61 -20.11 12.42
N ALA A 83 5.57 -21.44 12.43
CA ALA A 83 6.77 -22.28 12.38
C ALA A 83 6.85 -23.18 11.12
N SER A 84 5.87 -23.10 10.22
CA SER A 84 5.80 -23.92 9.01
C SER A 84 4.94 -23.25 7.94
N LEU A 85 5.03 -23.73 6.68
CA LEU A 85 4.18 -23.27 5.58
C LEU A 85 2.67 -23.39 5.88
N PRO A 86 2.15 -24.50 6.45
CA PRO A 86 0.74 -24.58 6.85
C PRO A 86 0.36 -23.53 7.90
N ALA A 87 1.22 -23.29 8.89
CA ALA A 87 0.98 -22.27 9.93
C ALA A 87 1.01 -20.86 9.35
N LEU A 88 1.93 -20.56 8.42
CA LEU A 88 1.97 -19.30 7.69
C LEU A 88 0.68 -19.08 6.88
N ARG A 89 0.20 -20.11 6.20
CA ARG A 89 -1.07 -20.07 5.46
C ARG A 89 -2.26 -19.74 6.38
N GLU A 90 -2.35 -20.41 7.52
CA GLU A 90 -3.41 -20.16 8.51
C GLU A 90 -3.35 -18.73 9.06
N PHE A 91 -2.16 -18.26 9.42
CA PHE A 91 -1.92 -16.88 9.85
C PHE A 91 -2.37 -15.86 8.79
N LEU A 92 -1.94 -16.02 7.53
CA LEU A 92 -2.27 -15.09 6.47
C LEU A 92 -3.76 -15.06 6.15
N ARG A 93 -4.45 -16.21 6.20
CA ARG A 93 -5.92 -16.25 6.09
C ARG A 93 -6.60 -15.51 7.25
N ALA A 94 -6.11 -15.73 8.48
CA ALA A 94 -6.64 -15.04 9.65
C ALA A 94 -6.41 -13.51 9.54
N TYR A 95 -5.22 -13.10 9.12
CA TYR A 95 -4.90 -11.69 8.88
C TYR A 95 -5.81 -11.07 7.82
N GLN A 96 -5.99 -11.72 6.67
CA GLN A 96 -6.88 -11.23 5.62
C GLN A 96 -8.32 -11.06 6.11
N GLN A 97 -8.83 -12.03 6.87
CA GLN A 97 -10.21 -12.04 7.33
C GLN A 97 -10.48 -11.10 8.51
N ARG A 98 -9.50 -10.87 9.38
CA ARG A 98 -9.69 -10.14 10.63
C ARG A 98 -9.07 -8.74 10.64
N VAL A 99 -8.11 -8.47 9.77
CA VAL A 99 -7.39 -7.18 9.73
C VAL A 99 -7.52 -6.52 8.36
N LEU A 100 -6.99 -7.17 7.32
CA LEU A 100 -6.88 -6.57 6.00
C LEU A 100 -8.25 -6.16 5.43
N LEU A 101 -9.16 -7.12 5.29
CA LEU A 101 -10.47 -6.90 4.67
C LEU A 101 -11.41 -6.03 5.52
N PRO A 102 -11.53 -6.23 6.87
CA PRO A 102 -12.49 -5.45 7.66
C PRO A 102 -11.96 -4.09 8.12
N HIS A 103 -10.64 -3.88 8.23
CA HIS A 103 -10.06 -2.66 8.81
C HIS A 103 -9.18 -1.89 7.83
N GLU A 104 -8.14 -2.49 7.27
CA GLU A 104 -7.16 -1.76 6.45
C GLU A 104 -7.73 -1.28 5.11
N LEU A 105 -8.34 -2.17 4.32
CA LEU A 105 -8.91 -1.78 3.03
C LEU A 105 -10.08 -0.79 3.17
N PRO A 106 -11.00 -0.92 4.15
CA PRO A 106 -12.00 0.11 4.43
C PRO A 106 -11.40 1.46 4.84
N ALA A 107 -10.33 1.47 5.64
CA ALA A 107 -9.65 2.70 6.03
C ALA A 107 -9.04 3.41 4.82
N ILE A 108 -8.36 2.66 3.92
CA ILE A 108 -7.82 3.20 2.66
C ILE A 108 -8.93 3.79 1.80
N ARG A 109 -10.04 3.06 1.62
CA ARG A 109 -11.19 3.51 0.82
C ARG A 109 -11.78 4.81 1.39
N THR A 110 -11.98 4.87 2.70
CA THR A 110 -12.56 6.04 3.37
C THR A 110 -11.62 7.23 3.27
N ALA A 111 -10.33 7.03 3.51
CA ALA A 111 -9.30 8.06 3.35
C ALA A 111 -9.24 8.59 1.91
N PHE A 112 -9.31 7.69 0.90
CA PHE A 112 -9.41 8.07 -0.51
C PHE A 112 -10.61 8.98 -0.76
N GLY A 113 -11.78 8.64 -0.23
CA GLY A 113 -13.00 9.44 -0.36
C GLY A 113 -12.85 10.83 0.27
N HIS A 114 -12.38 10.91 1.51
CA HIS A 114 -12.17 12.19 2.20
C HIS A 114 -11.09 13.04 1.51
N ALA A 115 -9.99 12.44 1.07
CA ALA A 115 -8.95 13.13 0.34
C ALA A 115 -9.47 13.70 -1.00
N GLY A 116 -10.26 12.94 -1.74
CA GLY A 116 -10.83 13.36 -3.02
C GLY A 116 -11.82 14.52 -2.89
N ARG A 117 -12.49 14.64 -1.73
CA ARG A 117 -13.42 15.76 -1.42
C ARG A 117 -12.76 16.90 -0.62
N ASN A 118 -11.46 16.82 -0.34
CA ASN A 118 -10.72 17.77 0.51
C ASN A 118 -11.29 17.90 1.95
N GLU A 119 -11.79 16.80 2.50
CA GLU A 119 -12.39 16.71 3.83
C GLU A 119 -11.33 16.38 4.88
N LEU A 120 -10.50 17.35 5.26
CA LEU A 120 -9.41 17.15 6.21
C LEU A 120 -9.89 16.75 7.62
N ARG A 121 -10.98 17.36 8.10
CA ARG A 121 -11.49 17.08 9.45
C ARG A 121 -11.92 15.64 9.60
N GLU A 122 -12.58 15.12 8.59
CA GLU A 122 -13.06 13.74 8.49
C GLU A 122 -11.87 12.77 8.39
N LEU A 123 -10.83 13.12 7.63
CA LEU A 123 -9.61 12.34 7.56
C LEU A 123 -8.88 12.27 8.91
N VAL A 124 -8.81 13.38 9.65
CA VAL A 124 -8.21 13.42 11.00
C VAL A 124 -9.08 12.64 11.99
N ALA A 125 -10.40 12.72 11.90
CA ALA A 125 -11.30 11.95 12.75
C ALA A 125 -11.15 10.43 12.50
N LEU A 126 -11.01 10.01 11.25
CA LEU A 126 -10.71 8.62 10.87
C LEU A 126 -9.36 8.16 11.44
N ASP A 127 -8.34 9.01 11.40
CA ASP A 127 -7.03 8.74 11.98
C ASP A 127 -7.11 8.47 13.49
N GLN A 128 -7.84 9.30 14.22
CA GLN A 128 -8.07 9.13 15.64
C GLN A 128 -8.92 7.89 15.97
N GLN A 129 -9.91 7.58 15.13
CA GLN A 129 -10.71 6.37 15.26
C GLN A 129 -9.86 5.10 15.16
N LEU A 130 -8.94 5.02 14.19
CA LEU A 130 -8.01 3.90 14.05
C LEU A 130 -7.12 3.72 15.27
N ALA A 131 -6.71 4.80 15.93
CA ALA A 131 -5.90 4.73 17.15
C ALA A 131 -6.65 4.06 18.32
N GLY A 132 -7.97 4.12 18.33
CA GLY A 132 -8.83 3.44 19.31
C GLY A 132 -9.23 2.01 18.93
N ASP A 133 -8.93 1.56 17.70
CA ASP A 133 -9.35 0.23 17.20
C ASP A 133 -8.41 -0.87 17.71
N PRO A 134 -8.91 -1.82 18.55
CA PRO A 134 -8.10 -2.91 19.06
C PRO A 134 -7.59 -3.85 17.97
N ALA A 135 -8.28 -3.97 16.82
CA ALA A 135 -7.93 -4.88 15.75
C ALA A 135 -6.64 -4.50 15.01
N VAL A 136 -6.27 -3.21 15.04
CA VAL A 136 -5.05 -2.70 14.39
C VAL A 136 -3.97 -2.29 15.39
N ARG A 137 -4.20 -2.53 16.69
CA ARG A 137 -3.28 -2.11 17.77
C ARG A 137 -1.87 -2.67 17.58
N GLU A 138 -1.75 -3.96 17.24
CA GLU A 138 -0.45 -4.64 17.11
C GLU A 138 0.41 -4.10 15.97
N ILE A 139 -0.22 -3.52 14.95
CA ILE A 139 0.49 -2.91 13.82
C ILE A 139 0.54 -1.37 13.91
N ALA A 140 -0.03 -0.78 14.96
CA ALA A 140 -0.21 0.67 15.07
C ALA A 140 1.11 1.44 14.94
N GLU A 141 2.11 1.07 15.75
CA GLU A 141 3.41 1.75 15.76
C GLU A 141 4.10 1.66 14.39
N ALA A 142 4.15 0.47 13.80
CA ALA A 142 4.76 0.24 12.49
C ALA A 142 4.02 1.02 11.40
N SER A 143 2.69 0.96 11.39
CA SER A 143 1.85 1.68 10.41
C SER A 143 2.04 3.20 10.51
N GLN A 144 2.01 3.75 11.71
CA GLN A 144 2.21 5.20 11.94
C GLN A 144 3.61 5.64 11.51
N ARG A 145 4.66 4.90 11.88
CA ARG A 145 6.04 5.22 11.47
C ARG A 145 6.21 5.25 9.96
N VAL A 146 5.71 4.25 9.26
CA VAL A 146 5.78 4.20 7.79
C VAL A 146 4.92 5.29 7.15
N GLY A 147 3.70 5.49 7.64
CA GLY A 147 2.81 6.54 7.13
C GLY A 147 3.41 7.94 7.31
N GLN A 148 3.97 8.23 8.47
CA GLN A 148 4.68 9.50 8.71
C GLN A 148 5.88 9.68 7.78
N ALA A 149 6.71 8.64 7.59
CA ALA A 149 7.83 8.68 6.67
C ALA A 149 7.39 8.93 5.22
N GLN A 150 6.33 8.27 4.76
CA GLN A 150 5.75 8.51 3.43
C GLN A 150 5.19 9.93 3.31
N LEU A 151 4.48 10.42 4.29
CA LEU A 151 3.91 11.77 4.31
C LEU A 151 5.00 12.84 4.25
N GLN A 152 6.14 12.62 4.93
CA GLN A 152 7.29 13.51 4.84
C GLN A 152 7.89 13.57 3.43
N LYS A 153 7.88 12.47 2.67
CA LYS A 153 8.32 12.46 1.26
C LYS A 153 7.41 13.30 0.35
N LEU A 154 6.17 13.51 0.75
CA LEU A 154 5.22 14.37 0.03
C LEU A 154 5.35 15.87 0.41
N ARG A 155 6.16 16.23 1.41
CA ARG A 155 6.39 17.62 1.86
C ARG A 155 6.77 18.59 0.72
N PRO A 156 7.60 18.22 -0.27
CA PRO A 156 7.94 19.13 -1.38
C PRO A 156 6.77 19.55 -2.26
N LEU A 157 5.64 18.82 -2.21
CA LEU A 157 4.43 19.11 -2.98
C LEU A 157 3.63 20.26 -2.34
N ARG A 158 4.17 21.48 -2.36
CA ARG A 158 3.62 22.64 -1.64
C ARG A 158 2.24 23.07 -2.11
N ASP A 159 1.90 22.81 -3.36
CA ASP A 159 0.61 23.18 -3.97
C ASP A 159 -0.51 22.22 -3.59
N GLU A 160 -0.17 21.06 -3.05
CA GLU A 160 -1.13 20.02 -2.64
C GLU A 160 -1.66 20.30 -1.23
N ARG A 161 -2.68 21.14 -1.14
CA ARG A 161 -3.24 21.65 0.13
C ARG A 161 -3.64 20.53 1.10
N MET A 162 -4.23 19.45 0.60
CA MET A 162 -4.67 18.33 1.44
C MET A 162 -3.48 17.65 2.09
N VAL A 163 -2.41 17.38 1.33
CA VAL A 163 -1.15 16.82 1.83
C VAL A 163 -0.55 17.71 2.91
N GLN A 164 -0.39 19.01 2.63
CA GLN A 164 0.25 19.96 3.54
C GLN A 164 -0.52 20.10 4.86
N ARG A 165 -1.85 20.14 4.79
CA ARG A 165 -2.71 20.24 5.98
C ARG A 165 -2.69 18.96 6.82
N TYR A 166 -2.73 17.79 6.18
CA TYR A 166 -2.65 16.54 6.91
C TYR A 166 -1.25 16.33 7.52
N LEU A 167 -0.19 16.68 6.79
CA LEU A 167 1.18 16.71 7.32
C LEU A 167 1.28 17.60 8.57
N HIS A 168 0.72 18.81 8.52
CA HIS A 168 0.67 19.71 9.66
C HIS A 168 -0.09 19.12 10.85
N ALA A 169 -1.24 18.46 10.62
CA ALA A 169 -2.00 17.79 11.67
C ALA A 169 -1.18 16.68 12.35
N VAL A 170 -0.39 15.93 11.58
CA VAL A 170 0.51 14.90 12.13
C VAL A 170 1.66 15.55 12.93
N GLU A 171 2.29 16.60 12.41
CA GLU A 171 3.38 17.31 13.10
C GLU A 171 2.93 17.96 14.40
N THR A 172 1.70 18.45 14.46
CA THR A 172 1.08 19.04 15.66
C THR A 172 0.41 18.01 16.57
N ARG A 173 0.57 16.71 16.26
CA ARG A 173 0.00 15.58 17.04
C ARG A 173 -1.53 15.58 17.12
N GLN A 174 -2.20 16.21 16.14
CA GLN A 174 -3.65 16.12 15.98
C GLN A 174 -4.06 14.86 15.23
N ALA A 175 -3.13 14.23 14.52
CA ALA A 175 -3.27 12.96 13.82
C ALA A 175 -2.03 12.10 14.04
N HIS A 176 -2.15 10.79 13.84
CA HIS A 176 -1.07 9.82 14.02
C HIS A 176 -0.32 9.52 12.72
N GLY A 177 -0.92 9.75 11.56
CA GLY A 177 -0.31 9.53 10.26
C GLY A 177 -0.23 8.05 9.88
N TRP A 178 -1.34 7.32 9.98
CA TRP A 178 -1.43 5.92 9.62
C TRP A 178 -1.07 5.66 8.15
N HIS A 179 -0.31 4.60 7.88
CA HIS A 179 0.08 4.21 6.52
C HIS A 179 -1.13 4.03 5.59
N THR A 180 -2.19 3.38 6.07
CA THR A 180 -3.43 3.17 5.31
C THR A 180 -4.06 4.49 4.84
N LEU A 181 -4.05 5.51 5.70
CA LEU A 181 -4.62 6.82 5.36
C LEU A 181 -3.72 7.59 4.39
N VAL A 182 -2.42 7.57 4.62
CA VAL A 182 -1.43 8.18 3.71
C VAL A 182 -1.46 7.47 2.35
N TYR A 183 -1.63 6.15 2.32
CA TYR A 183 -1.79 5.40 1.09
C TYR A 183 -3.05 5.82 0.32
N GLY A 184 -4.20 5.92 0.99
CA GLY A 184 -5.45 6.44 0.40
C GLY A 184 -5.31 7.86 -0.16
N LEU A 185 -4.66 8.75 0.58
CA LEU A 185 -4.32 10.11 0.14
C LEU A 185 -3.42 10.09 -1.10
N THR A 186 -2.42 9.21 -1.13
CA THR A 186 -1.49 9.05 -2.25
C THR A 186 -2.19 8.57 -3.52
N LEU A 187 -3.17 7.65 -3.40
CA LEU A 187 -3.98 7.23 -4.54
C LEU A 187 -4.69 8.41 -5.21
N VAL A 188 -5.28 9.31 -4.41
CA VAL A 188 -5.94 10.53 -4.94
C VAL A 188 -4.92 11.46 -5.58
N LEU A 189 -3.83 11.74 -4.89
CA LEU A 189 -2.76 12.63 -5.34
C LEU A 189 -2.23 12.25 -6.74
N TYR A 190 -2.05 10.96 -6.97
CA TYR A 190 -1.56 10.43 -8.24
C TYR A 190 -2.68 9.99 -9.19
N SER A 191 -3.94 10.29 -8.89
CA SER A 191 -5.10 9.92 -9.70
C SER A 191 -5.17 8.41 -10.01
N LEU A 192 -4.78 7.58 -9.04
CA LEU A 192 -4.80 6.13 -9.18
C LEU A 192 -6.20 5.60 -8.89
N PRO A 193 -6.71 4.64 -9.70
CA PRO A 193 -8.03 4.06 -9.47
C PRO A 193 -8.10 3.31 -8.14
N LEU A 194 -9.15 3.58 -7.35
CA LEU A 194 -9.32 2.98 -6.02
C LEU A 194 -9.24 1.45 -6.02
N ARG A 195 -9.96 0.78 -6.95
CA ARG A 195 -9.97 -0.70 -7.04
C ARG A 195 -8.57 -1.27 -7.22
N GLN A 196 -7.80 -0.69 -8.15
CA GLN A 196 -6.42 -1.12 -8.41
C GLN A 196 -5.50 -0.82 -7.21
N GLY A 197 -5.70 0.34 -6.56
CA GLY A 197 -4.95 0.70 -5.35
C GLY A 197 -5.21 -0.28 -4.21
N LEU A 198 -6.48 -0.62 -3.93
CA LEU A 198 -6.82 -1.60 -2.90
C LEU A 198 -6.25 -2.99 -3.19
N LEU A 199 -6.33 -3.44 -4.45
CA LEU A 199 -5.75 -4.71 -4.87
C LEU A 199 -4.22 -4.70 -4.75
N GLY A 200 -3.58 -3.62 -5.17
CA GLY A 200 -2.14 -3.43 -5.04
C GLY A 200 -1.69 -3.49 -3.58
N TYR A 201 -2.38 -2.78 -2.67
CA TYR A 201 -2.09 -2.82 -1.24
C TYR A 201 -2.20 -4.25 -0.68
N ALA A 202 -3.31 -4.95 -0.97
CA ALA A 202 -3.54 -6.31 -0.49
C ALA A 202 -2.49 -7.30 -1.02
N HIS A 203 -2.10 -7.18 -2.29
CA HIS A 203 -1.04 -7.98 -2.89
C HIS A 203 0.32 -7.71 -2.26
N GLN A 204 0.69 -6.44 -2.08
CA GLN A 204 1.96 -6.04 -1.47
C GLN A 204 2.05 -6.56 -0.02
N THR A 205 1.00 -6.39 0.76
CA THR A 205 0.93 -6.87 2.14
C THR A 205 1.09 -8.40 2.21
N THR A 206 0.30 -9.15 1.43
CA THR A 206 0.36 -10.62 1.40
C THR A 206 1.74 -11.11 0.99
N ARG A 207 2.31 -10.52 -0.06
CA ARG A 207 3.63 -10.86 -0.58
C ARG A 207 4.75 -10.55 0.42
N GLY A 208 4.67 -9.41 1.11
CA GLY A 208 5.61 -9.01 2.13
C GLY A 208 5.69 -10.01 3.28
N PHE A 209 4.55 -10.47 3.79
CA PHE A 209 4.51 -11.50 4.83
C PHE A 209 5.11 -12.83 4.35
N ILE A 210 4.76 -13.28 3.15
CA ILE A 210 5.32 -14.51 2.57
C ILE A 210 6.84 -14.39 2.45
N HIS A 211 7.33 -13.29 1.88
CA HIS A 211 8.75 -13.07 1.66
C HIS A 211 9.54 -12.97 2.97
N ALA A 212 9.00 -12.29 3.97
CA ALA A 212 9.61 -12.19 5.28
C ALA A 212 9.77 -13.57 5.96
N ALA A 213 8.75 -14.41 5.85
CA ALA A 213 8.78 -15.75 6.41
C ALA A 213 9.64 -16.74 5.59
N ALA A 214 9.80 -16.51 4.29
CA ALA A 214 10.42 -17.46 3.36
C ALA A 214 11.82 -17.89 3.79
N ARG A 215 12.68 -16.95 4.18
CA ARG A 215 14.05 -17.24 4.62
C ARG A 215 14.07 -18.09 5.89
N SER A 216 13.30 -17.71 6.90
CA SER A 216 13.27 -18.37 8.21
C SER A 216 12.65 -19.76 8.14
N LEU A 217 11.62 -19.94 7.32
CA LEU A 217 10.91 -21.20 7.11
C LEU A 217 11.52 -22.05 5.98
N LYS A 218 12.58 -21.58 5.31
CA LYS A 218 13.24 -22.26 4.19
C LYS A 218 12.27 -22.65 3.07
N LEU A 219 11.34 -21.74 2.74
CA LEU A 219 10.36 -21.94 1.68
C LEU A 219 11.03 -21.84 0.31
N THR A 220 10.56 -22.67 -0.63
CA THR A 220 10.96 -22.55 -2.03
C THR A 220 10.18 -21.42 -2.73
N GLU A 221 10.70 -20.95 -3.86
CA GLU A 221 10.00 -19.98 -4.69
C GLU A 221 8.63 -20.50 -5.17
N THR A 222 8.57 -21.79 -5.48
CA THR A 222 7.31 -22.47 -5.85
C THR A 222 6.31 -22.44 -4.72
N ASP A 223 6.73 -22.73 -3.47
CA ASP A 223 5.85 -22.67 -2.30
C ASP A 223 5.30 -21.26 -2.07
N CYS A 224 6.18 -20.25 -2.20
CA CYS A 224 5.82 -18.84 -2.04
C CYS A 224 4.83 -18.39 -3.12
N GLY A 225 5.07 -18.76 -4.38
CA GLY A 225 4.17 -18.45 -5.51
C GLY A 225 2.80 -19.10 -5.35
N ALA A 226 2.77 -20.40 -5.05
CA ALA A 226 1.53 -21.14 -4.84
C ALA A 226 0.70 -20.56 -3.67
N LEU A 227 1.36 -20.21 -2.56
CA LEU A 227 0.70 -19.60 -1.41
C LEU A 227 0.15 -18.22 -1.74
N PHE A 228 0.91 -17.41 -2.48
CA PHE A 228 0.49 -16.09 -2.93
C PHE A 228 -0.76 -16.17 -3.84
N ASP A 229 -0.72 -17.03 -4.85
CA ASP A 229 -1.84 -17.20 -5.79
C ASP A 229 -3.10 -17.68 -5.07
N GLU A 230 -2.97 -18.64 -4.15
CA GLU A 230 -4.07 -19.14 -3.34
C GLU A 230 -4.75 -18.03 -2.53
N LEU A 231 -3.93 -17.21 -1.83
CA LEU A 231 -4.43 -16.16 -0.94
C LEU A 231 -4.98 -14.95 -1.70
N CYS A 232 -4.40 -14.62 -2.85
CA CYS A 232 -4.82 -13.47 -3.64
C CYS A 232 -6.05 -13.75 -4.52
N LYS A 233 -6.35 -15.01 -4.83
CA LYS A 233 -7.49 -15.40 -5.66
C LYS A 233 -8.84 -14.82 -5.23
N PRO A 234 -9.22 -14.78 -3.93
CA PRO A 234 -10.50 -14.22 -3.49
C PRO A 234 -10.53 -12.69 -3.40
N LEU A 235 -9.36 -12.01 -3.42
CA LEU A 235 -9.26 -10.57 -3.16
C LEU A 235 -10.05 -9.68 -4.14
N PRO A 236 -10.04 -9.93 -5.48
CA PRO A 236 -10.79 -9.09 -6.41
C PRO A 236 -12.29 -9.04 -6.09
N GLY A 237 -12.91 -10.18 -5.77
CA GLY A 237 -14.33 -10.26 -5.41
C GLY A 237 -14.64 -9.57 -4.08
N ALA A 238 -13.77 -9.70 -3.08
CA ALA A 238 -13.91 -9.03 -1.80
C ALA A 238 -13.80 -7.50 -1.95
N ILE A 239 -12.84 -7.03 -2.75
CA ILE A 239 -12.64 -5.60 -3.04
C ILE A 239 -13.83 -5.02 -3.82
N GLU A 240 -14.34 -5.74 -4.80
CA GLU A 240 -15.54 -5.32 -5.54
C GLU A 240 -16.74 -5.14 -4.60
N THR A 241 -16.94 -6.10 -3.70
CA THR A 241 -17.98 -6.01 -2.67
C THR A 241 -17.76 -4.80 -1.74
N LEU A 242 -16.52 -4.52 -1.35
CA LEU A 242 -16.18 -3.38 -0.51
C LEU A 242 -16.47 -2.04 -1.23
N VAL A 243 -16.15 -1.94 -2.51
CA VAL A 243 -16.33 -0.69 -3.26
C VAL A 243 -17.80 -0.45 -3.59
N THR A 244 -18.58 -1.49 -3.94
CA THR A 244 -19.99 -1.36 -4.31
C THR A 244 -20.92 -1.07 -3.13
N LYS A 245 -20.67 -1.65 -1.95
CA LYS A 245 -21.46 -1.38 -0.72
C LYS A 245 -21.45 0.08 -0.26
N ALA A 246 -20.56 0.90 -0.78
CA ALA A 246 -20.46 2.32 -0.40
C ALA A 246 -21.34 3.25 -1.29
N VAL A 247 -21.97 2.73 -2.32
CA VAL A 247 -22.80 3.51 -3.28
C VAL A 247 -24.30 3.41 -2.91
N ALA A 248 -24.65 2.54 -1.98
CA ALA A 248 -25.99 2.38 -1.45
C ALA A 248 -26.16 3.14 -0.12
#